data_5855e1d396046ed6a1c3f05f92320bd0
#
_entry.id   5855e1d396046ed6a1c3f05f92320bd0
#
_cell.length_a   1.000
_cell.length_b   1.000
_cell.length_c   1.000
_cell.angle_alpha   90.00
_cell.angle_beta   90.00
_cell.angle_gamma   90.00
#
_symmetry.space_group_name_H-M   'P 1'
#
loop_
_entity.id
_entity.type
_entity.pdbx_description
1 polymer ?
#
loop_
_entity_poly.entity_id
_entity_poly.type
_entity_poly.pdbx_seq_one_letter_code
_entity_poly.pdbx_strand_id
1 'polypeptide(L)'
;VKRSFNDLFVNEEGRTCAPTVESIFGKDSQVGMWPGTAATEAKIVDTQTSYVVPLQFDLFNEKNKPLAIRHLVENIKKHNYTLTTGFIGTPYLNLVLSDNGYDDVAYKLFEQTAYPSWLYPVLQGATTIWERWNSYTLVNGFGPVDMNSFNHYSYGAIEEWMIAYTLGIQRDEEQPAYKHIILQPRIGGTFSFIRGHYDSAYGRIESGWQIQKRGY
;
A
#
# COMPACT_ATOMS: atom_id res chain seq x y z
N VAL A 1 -9.27 15.51 14.04
CA VAL A 1 -9.23 14.71 12.79
C VAL A 1 -9.53 13.24 13.10
N LYS A 2 -8.72 12.52 13.92
CA LYS A 2 -8.84 11.07 14.21
C LYS A 2 -10.24 10.69 14.72
N ARG A 3 -10.81 11.44 15.68
CA ARG A 3 -12.17 11.22 16.20
C ARG A 3 -13.22 11.35 15.09
N SER A 4 -13.23 12.46 14.37
CA SER A 4 -14.20 12.70 13.29
C SER A 4 -14.10 11.67 12.17
N PHE A 5 -12.89 11.19 11.87
CA PHE A 5 -12.71 10.12 10.91
C PHE A 5 -13.42 8.82 11.34
N ASN A 6 -13.23 8.39 12.59
CA ASN A 6 -13.88 7.18 13.10
C ASN A 6 -15.41 7.34 13.19
N ASP A 7 -15.89 8.51 13.60
CA ASP A 7 -17.33 8.76 13.75
C ASP A 7 -18.08 8.80 12.40
N LEU A 8 -17.42 9.29 11.33
CA LEU A 8 -18.05 9.50 10.02
C LEU A 8 -17.75 8.40 8.99
N PHE A 9 -16.56 7.80 9.03
CA PHE A 9 -16.06 6.94 7.96
C PHE A 9 -15.79 5.49 8.38
N VAL A 10 -16.06 5.12 9.64
CA VAL A 10 -15.82 3.78 10.14
C VAL A 10 -17.08 3.25 10.84
N ASN A 11 -17.54 2.07 10.46
CA ASN A 11 -18.68 1.42 11.10
C ASN A 11 -18.26 0.65 12.38
N GLU A 12 -19.23 0.07 13.07
CA GLU A 12 -18.99 -0.69 14.31
C GLU A 12 -18.09 -1.92 14.15
N GLU A 13 -18.02 -2.46 12.93
CA GLU A 13 -17.16 -3.61 12.57
C GLU A 13 -15.73 -3.18 12.18
N GLY A 14 -15.43 -1.87 12.22
CA GLY A 14 -14.13 -1.33 11.80
C GLY A 14 -13.93 -1.28 10.29
N ARG A 15 -15.01 -1.37 9.51
CA ARG A 15 -14.96 -1.21 8.04
C ARG A 15 -15.08 0.25 7.67
N THR A 16 -14.38 0.65 6.63
CA THR A 16 -14.52 2.00 6.06
C THR A 16 -15.85 2.13 5.31
N CYS A 17 -16.47 3.30 5.45
CA CYS A 17 -17.78 3.62 4.87
C CYS A 17 -17.73 4.97 4.15
N ALA A 18 -18.53 5.12 3.09
CA ALA A 18 -18.89 6.43 2.58
C ALA A 18 -19.95 7.03 3.51
N PRO A 19 -19.72 8.22 4.10
CA PRO A 19 -20.69 8.84 4.99
C PRO A 19 -21.91 9.34 4.21
N THR A 20 -23.02 9.51 4.91
CA THR A 20 -24.20 10.17 4.34
C THR A 20 -24.01 11.69 4.32
N VAL A 21 -24.73 12.38 3.44
CA VAL A 21 -24.71 13.85 3.40
C VAL A 21 -25.17 14.45 4.72
N GLU A 22 -26.21 13.86 5.29
CA GLU A 22 -26.76 14.28 6.59
C GLU A 22 -25.70 14.17 7.69
N SER A 23 -24.86 13.13 7.68
CA SER A 23 -23.81 12.96 8.69
C SER A 23 -22.66 13.97 8.56
N ILE A 24 -22.42 14.51 7.37
CA ILE A 24 -21.35 15.50 7.15
C ILE A 24 -21.85 16.92 7.39
N PHE A 25 -23.02 17.26 6.87
CA PHE A 25 -23.51 18.64 6.79
C PHE A 25 -24.74 18.94 7.67
N GLY A 26 -25.29 17.92 8.37
CA GLY A 26 -26.52 18.04 9.15
C GLY A 26 -27.80 17.88 8.33
N LYS A 27 -28.94 17.72 9.05
CA LYS A 27 -30.24 17.40 8.43
C LYS A 27 -30.80 18.49 7.51
N ASP A 28 -30.43 19.73 7.74
CA ASP A 28 -30.99 20.90 7.03
C ASP A 28 -30.06 21.42 5.92
N SER A 29 -29.04 20.66 5.57
CA SER A 29 -28.04 21.09 4.59
C SER A 29 -28.61 21.06 3.18
N GLN A 30 -28.73 22.25 2.54
CA GLN A 30 -29.03 22.43 1.11
C GLN A 30 -27.75 22.52 0.26
N VAL A 31 -26.65 21.92 0.69
CA VAL A 31 -25.41 21.94 -0.10
C VAL A 31 -25.65 21.23 -1.42
N GLY A 32 -25.56 21.97 -2.51
CA GLY A 32 -25.67 21.44 -3.87
C GLY A 32 -24.61 20.37 -4.09
N MET A 33 -25.07 19.14 -4.21
CA MET A 33 -24.20 17.98 -4.29
C MET A 33 -23.81 17.66 -5.72
N TRP A 34 -22.62 17.14 -5.87
CA TRP A 34 -22.21 16.50 -7.12
C TRP A 34 -23.20 15.36 -7.43
N PRO A 35 -23.71 15.27 -8.67
CA PRO A 35 -24.63 14.20 -9.05
C PRO A 35 -24.03 12.83 -8.72
N GLY A 36 -24.75 12.04 -7.93
CA GLY A 36 -24.36 10.67 -7.54
C GLY A 36 -23.75 10.49 -6.15
N THR A 37 -23.61 11.54 -5.33
CA THR A 37 -23.00 11.44 -3.99
C THR A 37 -24.01 11.37 -2.84
N ALA A 38 -25.31 11.46 -3.10
CA ALA A 38 -26.38 11.34 -2.09
C ALA A 38 -26.65 9.87 -1.74
N ALA A 39 -25.81 9.25 -0.94
CA ALA A 39 -26.21 8.02 -0.28
C ALA A 39 -27.14 8.38 0.89
N THR A 40 -28.35 7.83 0.89
CA THR A 40 -29.28 7.90 2.02
C THR A 40 -28.85 7.00 3.18
N GLU A 41 -28.00 6.01 2.88
CA GLU A 41 -27.41 5.08 3.85
C GLU A 41 -25.89 5.03 3.68
N ALA A 42 -25.18 4.84 4.80
CA ALA A 42 -23.73 4.67 4.78
C ALA A 42 -23.34 3.39 4.03
N LYS A 43 -22.63 3.54 2.92
CA LYS A 43 -22.18 2.42 2.08
C LYS A 43 -20.79 1.97 2.49
N ILE A 44 -20.62 0.66 2.72
CA ILE A 44 -19.31 0.07 2.97
C ILE A 44 -18.39 0.29 1.75
N VAL A 45 -17.22 0.83 2.00
CA VAL A 45 -16.14 1.03 1.03
C VAL A 45 -15.02 0.06 1.40
N ASP A 46 -15.09 -1.16 0.85
CA ASP A 46 -14.15 -2.23 1.15
C ASP A 46 -13.06 -2.31 0.07
N THR A 47 -12.17 -1.32 0.03
CA THR A 47 -11.04 -1.26 -0.92
C THR A 47 -9.71 -1.27 -0.19
N GLN A 48 -8.63 -1.76 -0.82
CA GLN A 48 -7.29 -1.69 -0.23
C GLN A 48 -6.93 -0.25 0.16
N THR A 49 -7.18 0.72 -0.73
CA THR A 49 -6.86 2.14 -0.48
C THR A 49 -7.62 2.72 0.71
N SER A 50 -8.90 2.35 0.91
CA SER A 50 -9.72 2.88 2.00
C SER A 50 -9.22 2.47 3.39
N TYR A 51 -8.47 1.39 3.48
CA TYR A 51 -7.82 0.97 4.72
C TYR A 51 -6.37 1.47 4.81
N VAL A 52 -5.60 1.36 3.73
CA VAL A 52 -4.16 1.68 3.72
C VAL A 52 -3.89 3.12 4.10
N VAL A 53 -4.57 4.07 3.48
CA VAL A 53 -4.32 5.51 3.71
C VAL A 53 -4.62 5.90 5.17
N PRO A 54 -5.78 5.56 5.75
CA PRO A 54 -6.02 5.87 7.15
C PRO A 54 -5.12 5.11 8.14
N LEU A 55 -4.66 3.90 7.80
CA LEU A 55 -3.69 3.17 8.62
C LEU A 55 -2.33 3.88 8.61
N GLN A 56 -1.85 4.32 7.44
CA GLN A 56 -0.59 5.04 7.30
C GLN A 56 -0.57 6.33 8.11
N PHE A 57 -1.67 7.08 8.11
CA PHE A 57 -1.77 8.37 8.81
C PHE A 57 -2.35 8.28 10.22
N ASP A 58 -2.39 7.08 10.79
CA ASP A 58 -2.89 6.80 12.15
C ASP A 58 -4.27 7.41 12.43
N LEU A 59 -5.20 7.31 11.47
CA LEU A 59 -6.55 7.86 11.61
C LEU A 59 -7.52 6.91 12.31
N PHE A 60 -7.28 5.59 12.31
CA PHE A 60 -8.09 4.67 13.11
C PHE A 60 -7.80 4.81 14.60
N ASN A 61 -8.85 4.76 15.41
CA ASN A 61 -8.69 4.69 16.87
C ASN A 61 -8.19 3.29 17.30
N GLU A 62 -7.82 3.14 18.57
CA GLU A 62 -7.25 1.91 19.13
C GLU A 62 -8.18 0.68 18.98
N LYS A 63 -9.50 0.89 19.02
CA LYS A 63 -10.49 -0.17 18.80
C LYS A 63 -10.51 -0.61 17.33
N ASN A 64 -10.50 0.34 16.40
CA ASN A 64 -10.73 0.10 14.98
C ASN A 64 -9.46 -0.28 14.22
N LYS A 65 -8.27 0.15 14.66
CA LYS A 65 -6.99 -0.12 13.99
C LYS A 65 -6.75 -1.62 13.76
N PRO A 66 -6.87 -2.51 14.76
CA PRO A 66 -6.67 -3.96 14.55
C PRO A 66 -7.76 -4.60 13.67
N LEU A 67 -8.96 -4.01 13.61
CA LEU A 67 -10.01 -4.46 12.72
C LEU A 67 -9.71 -4.06 11.27
N ALA A 68 -9.30 -2.81 11.06
CA ALA A 68 -8.98 -2.25 9.75
C ALA A 68 -7.85 -3.00 9.07
N ILE A 69 -6.73 -3.29 9.79
CA ILE A 69 -5.63 -4.06 9.20
C ILE A 69 -6.06 -5.49 8.83
N ARG A 70 -6.91 -6.12 9.64
CA ARG A 70 -7.47 -7.43 9.34
C ARG A 70 -8.34 -7.40 8.08
N HIS A 71 -9.22 -6.39 7.94
CA HIS A 71 -10.03 -6.21 6.73
C HIS A 71 -9.19 -5.93 5.48
N LEU A 72 -8.10 -5.15 5.62
CA LEU A 72 -7.15 -4.97 4.53
C LEU A 72 -6.55 -6.30 4.08
N VAL A 73 -6.07 -7.11 5.00
CA VAL A 73 -5.48 -8.43 4.71
C VAL A 73 -6.50 -9.38 4.09
N GLU A 74 -7.73 -9.40 4.60
CA GLU A 74 -8.84 -10.19 4.05
C GLU A 74 -9.16 -9.74 2.61
N ASN A 75 -9.21 -8.43 2.35
CA ASN A 75 -9.42 -7.87 1.02
C ASN A 75 -8.30 -8.30 0.05
N ILE A 76 -7.04 -8.20 0.46
CA ILE A 76 -5.88 -8.64 -0.33
C ILE A 76 -6.00 -10.14 -0.68
N LYS A 77 -6.31 -10.98 0.30
CA LYS A 77 -6.52 -12.42 0.09
C LYS A 77 -7.67 -12.71 -0.87
N LYS A 78 -8.79 -12.02 -0.71
CA LYS A 78 -9.97 -12.11 -1.60
C LYS A 78 -9.62 -11.78 -3.06
N HIS A 79 -8.67 -10.87 -3.27
CA HIS A 79 -8.16 -10.50 -4.59
C HIS A 79 -6.93 -11.34 -5.02
N ASN A 80 -6.70 -12.51 -4.42
CA ASN A 80 -5.60 -13.41 -4.76
C ASN A 80 -4.22 -12.74 -4.69
N TYR A 81 -4.02 -11.85 -3.72
CA TYR A 81 -2.80 -11.07 -3.54
C TYR A 81 -2.45 -10.20 -4.75
N THR A 82 -3.46 -9.63 -5.44
CA THR A 82 -3.27 -8.64 -6.49
C THR A 82 -3.59 -7.24 -6.00
N LEU A 83 -3.09 -6.24 -6.70
CA LEU A 83 -3.18 -4.83 -6.33
C LEU A 83 -4.50 -4.23 -6.85
N THR A 84 -5.27 -3.62 -5.95
CA THR A 84 -6.45 -2.82 -6.32
C THR A 84 -6.25 -1.33 -5.98
N THR A 85 -5.05 -0.97 -5.53
CA THR A 85 -4.66 0.41 -5.23
C THR A 85 -4.25 1.16 -6.49
N GLY A 86 -4.50 2.47 -6.48
CA GLY A 86 -3.94 3.44 -7.42
C GLY A 86 -2.80 4.23 -6.78
N PHE A 87 -2.47 5.42 -7.33
CA PHE A 87 -1.35 6.26 -6.91
C PHE A 87 -1.35 6.61 -5.42
N ILE A 88 -2.53 6.79 -4.81
CA ILE A 88 -2.66 7.22 -3.42
C ILE A 88 -2.39 6.06 -2.45
N GLY A 89 -2.82 4.85 -2.76
CA GLY A 89 -2.71 3.71 -1.85
C GLY A 89 -1.44 2.87 -2.04
N THR A 90 -0.96 2.75 -3.28
CA THR A 90 0.17 1.86 -3.60
C THR A 90 1.46 2.19 -2.82
N PRO A 91 1.87 3.46 -2.62
CA PRO A 91 3.09 3.78 -1.89
C PRO A 91 3.12 3.26 -0.46
N TYR A 92 1.96 3.19 0.18
CA TYR A 92 1.85 2.85 1.60
C TYR A 92 1.49 1.38 1.87
N LEU A 93 1.02 0.64 0.86
CA LEU A 93 0.43 -0.68 1.07
C LEU A 93 1.38 -1.65 1.77
N ASN A 94 2.56 -1.84 1.22
CA ASN A 94 3.55 -2.77 1.78
C ASN A 94 4.15 -2.26 3.09
N LEU A 95 4.33 -0.93 3.25
CA LEU A 95 4.78 -0.30 4.50
C LEU A 95 3.79 -0.62 5.63
N VAL A 96 2.51 -0.32 5.42
CA VAL A 96 1.43 -0.57 6.39
C VAL A 96 1.34 -2.06 6.77
N LEU A 97 1.47 -2.96 5.80
CA LEU A 97 1.46 -4.40 6.08
C LEU A 97 2.63 -4.79 6.99
N SER A 98 3.84 -4.36 6.66
CA SER A 98 5.04 -4.68 7.44
C SER A 98 5.04 -4.04 8.82
N ASP A 99 4.57 -2.79 8.97
CA ASP A 99 4.43 -2.11 10.26
C ASP A 99 3.43 -2.81 11.21
N ASN A 100 2.48 -3.54 10.63
CA ASN A 100 1.49 -4.29 11.40
C ASN A 100 1.77 -5.81 11.47
N GLY A 101 2.98 -6.26 11.09
CA GLY A 101 3.44 -7.65 11.24
C GLY A 101 2.94 -8.61 10.16
N TYR A 102 2.48 -8.10 9.01
CA TYR A 102 2.02 -8.90 7.87
C TYR A 102 3.05 -8.94 6.74
N ASP A 103 4.33 -9.16 7.10
CA ASP A 103 5.43 -9.25 6.13
C ASP A 103 5.20 -10.34 5.08
N ASP A 104 4.60 -11.47 5.48
CA ASP A 104 4.26 -12.57 4.57
C ASP A 104 3.26 -12.14 3.47
N VAL A 105 2.30 -11.28 3.82
CA VAL A 105 1.34 -10.72 2.85
C VAL A 105 2.03 -9.69 1.95
N ALA A 106 2.90 -8.85 2.52
CA ALA A 106 3.65 -7.85 1.76
C ALA A 106 4.56 -8.51 0.71
N TYR A 107 5.28 -9.56 1.08
CA TYR A 107 6.10 -10.34 0.14
C TYR A 107 5.26 -11.03 -0.94
N LYS A 108 4.12 -11.64 -0.59
CA LYS A 108 3.23 -12.26 -1.59
C LYS A 108 2.69 -11.27 -2.60
N LEU A 109 2.35 -10.04 -2.17
CA LEU A 109 1.97 -8.96 -3.08
C LEU A 109 3.13 -8.57 -4.00
N PHE A 110 4.34 -8.43 -3.43
CA PHE A 110 5.53 -8.02 -4.16
C PHE A 110 5.94 -9.05 -5.22
N GLU A 111 5.88 -10.35 -4.88
CA GLU A 111 6.23 -11.46 -5.76
C GLU A 111 5.09 -11.90 -6.72
N GLN A 112 3.91 -11.27 -6.62
CA GLN A 112 2.77 -11.60 -7.47
C GLN A 112 3.08 -11.30 -8.94
N THR A 113 2.81 -12.27 -9.82
CA THR A 113 2.99 -12.16 -11.27
C THR A 113 1.69 -12.00 -12.06
N ALA A 114 0.56 -12.35 -11.43
CA ALA A 114 -0.76 -12.17 -12.05
C ALA A 114 -1.14 -10.68 -12.06
N TYR A 115 -1.86 -10.26 -13.09
CA TYR A 115 -2.43 -8.92 -13.21
C TYR A 115 -3.55 -8.68 -12.17
N PRO A 116 -3.59 -7.52 -11.49
CA PRO A 116 -2.61 -6.42 -11.44
C PRO A 116 -1.49 -6.66 -10.39
N SER A 117 -0.24 -6.47 -10.78
CA SER A 117 0.92 -6.59 -9.89
C SER A 117 2.14 -5.85 -10.44
N TRP A 118 3.18 -5.65 -9.63
CA TRP A 118 4.45 -5.05 -10.10
C TRP A 118 5.19 -5.92 -11.10
N LEU A 119 5.14 -7.26 -10.95
CA LEU A 119 5.88 -8.16 -11.83
C LEU A 119 5.13 -8.48 -13.13
N TYR A 120 3.82 -8.23 -13.21
CA TYR A 120 3.09 -8.41 -14.45
C TYR A 120 3.69 -7.59 -15.62
N PRO A 121 3.90 -6.26 -15.50
CA PRO A 121 4.57 -5.48 -16.54
C PRO A 121 5.96 -6.02 -16.90
N VAL A 122 6.75 -6.44 -15.91
CA VAL A 122 8.10 -7.01 -16.12
C VAL A 122 8.02 -8.24 -17.01
N LEU A 123 7.05 -9.14 -16.77
CA LEU A 123 6.84 -10.34 -17.61
C LEU A 123 6.33 -9.99 -19.02
N GLN A 124 5.78 -8.78 -19.23
CA GLN A 124 5.45 -8.27 -20.55
C GLN A 124 6.63 -7.52 -21.22
N GLY A 125 7.82 -7.56 -20.63
CA GLY A 125 9.03 -6.92 -21.16
C GLY A 125 9.19 -5.45 -20.78
N ALA A 126 8.47 -4.95 -19.79
CA ALA A 126 8.64 -3.58 -19.30
C ALA A 126 10.05 -3.37 -18.71
N THR A 127 10.65 -2.25 -19.07
CA THR A 127 11.94 -1.78 -18.53
C THR A 127 11.80 -0.53 -17.67
N THR A 128 10.58 -0.02 -17.56
CA THR A 128 10.20 1.19 -16.82
C THR A 128 8.90 0.94 -16.08
N ILE A 129 8.59 1.77 -15.07
CA ILE A 129 7.32 1.73 -14.34
C ILE A 129 6.22 2.34 -15.22
N TRP A 130 5.11 1.63 -15.35
CA TRP A 130 3.95 2.08 -16.09
C TRP A 130 3.02 2.96 -15.22
N GLU A 131 2.29 3.88 -15.87
CA GLU A 131 1.32 4.76 -15.21
C GLU A 131 0.13 4.00 -14.62
N ARG A 132 -0.33 2.96 -15.30
CA ARG A 132 -1.48 2.16 -14.89
C ARG A 132 -1.11 0.68 -14.85
N TRP A 133 -1.77 -0.07 -13.98
CA TRP A 133 -1.64 -1.53 -13.99
C TRP A 133 -2.04 -2.14 -15.34
N ASN A 134 -3.05 -1.55 -16.01
CA ASN A 134 -3.56 -1.95 -17.31
C ASN A 134 -3.04 -1.09 -18.48
N SER A 135 -1.86 -0.48 -18.35
CA SER A 135 -1.24 0.25 -19.48
C SER A 135 -1.11 -0.64 -20.71
N TYR A 136 -0.83 -1.92 -20.49
CA TYR A 136 -0.91 -2.99 -21.49
C TYR A 136 -1.44 -4.26 -20.83
N THR A 137 -2.30 -4.99 -21.51
CA THR A 137 -2.72 -6.34 -21.11
C THR A 137 -2.72 -7.29 -22.30
N LEU A 138 -2.48 -8.58 -22.05
CA LEU A 138 -2.51 -9.60 -23.09
C LEU A 138 -3.87 -9.73 -23.79
N VAL A 139 -4.95 -9.39 -23.08
CA VAL A 139 -6.33 -9.51 -23.58
C VAL A 139 -6.73 -8.29 -24.39
N ASN A 140 -6.42 -7.09 -23.90
CA ASN A 140 -6.94 -5.83 -24.47
C ASN A 140 -5.88 -5.02 -25.23
N GLY A 141 -4.61 -5.46 -25.24
CA GLY A 141 -3.50 -4.68 -25.80
C GLY A 141 -3.20 -3.42 -24.99
N PHE A 142 -2.81 -2.35 -25.67
CA PHE A 142 -2.49 -1.06 -25.06
C PHE A 142 -3.75 -0.34 -24.56
N GLY A 143 -3.64 0.30 -23.41
CA GLY A 143 -4.67 1.18 -22.85
C GLY A 143 -4.87 2.47 -23.66
N PRO A 144 -5.86 3.30 -23.27
CA PRO A 144 -6.13 4.60 -23.92
C PRO A 144 -4.88 5.50 -23.90
N VAL A 145 -4.63 6.20 -25.01
CA VAL A 145 -3.40 7.02 -25.19
C VAL A 145 -3.38 8.32 -24.38
N ASP A 146 -4.50 8.79 -23.93
CA ASP A 146 -4.69 10.07 -23.25
C ASP A 146 -4.14 10.09 -21.80
N MET A 147 -4.05 8.93 -21.15
CA MET A 147 -3.46 8.75 -19.81
C MET A 147 -2.79 7.39 -19.71
N ASN A 148 -1.72 7.15 -20.44
CA ASN A 148 -1.07 5.86 -20.51
C ASN A 148 0.44 5.97 -20.77
N SER A 149 1.14 6.62 -19.85
CA SER A 149 2.59 6.70 -19.90
C SER A 149 3.23 5.36 -19.55
N PHE A 150 4.25 4.96 -20.31
CA PHE A 150 5.10 3.80 -20.02
C PHE A 150 6.37 4.19 -19.25
N ASN A 151 6.48 5.44 -18.81
CA ASN A 151 7.57 5.92 -17.98
C ASN A 151 7.00 6.86 -16.90
N HIS A 152 6.45 6.26 -15.83
CA HIS A 152 5.78 6.98 -14.75
C HIS A 152 6.26 6.51 -13.38
N TYR A 153 6.61 7.44 -12.48
CA TYR A 153 7.29 7.11 -11.22
C TYR A 153 6.41 6.46 -10.13
N SER A 154 5.11 6.71 -10.10
CA SER A 154 4.26 6.49 -8.92
C SER A 154 4.33 5.09 -8.32
N TYR A 155 4.20 4.06 -9.13
CA TYR A 155 4.23 2.69 -8.62
C TYR A 155 5.64 2.20 -8.28
N GLY A 156 6.67 2.94 -8.68
CA GLY A 156 8.05 2.73 -8.25
C GLY A 156 8.30 3.03 -6.77
N ALA A 157 7.33 3.65 -6.08
CA ALA A 157 7.37 3.86 -4.62
C ALA A 157 7.54 2.56 -3.81
N ILE A 158 7.34 1.39 -4.40
CA ILE A 158 7.64 0.09 -3.78
C ILE A 158 9.12 -0.03 -3.37
N GLU A 159 10.03 0.73 -4.00
CA GLU A 159 11.44 0.76 -3.66
C GLU A 159 11.69 1.19 -2.21
N GLU A 160 10.88 2.10 -1.66
CA GLU A 160 10.96 2.47 -0.24
C GLU A 160 10.80 1.23 0.67
N TRP A 161 9.81 0.37 0.38
CA TRP A 161 9.62 -0.87 1.12
C TRP A 161 10.78 -1.84 0.93
N MET A 162 11.32 -1.94 -0.29
CA MET A 162 12.48 -2.80 -0.55
C MET A 162 13.70 -2.36 0.27
N ILE A 163 13.97 -1.07 0.37
CA ILE A 163 15.10 -0.55 1.15
C ILE A 163 14.81 -0.63 2.66
N ALA A 164 13.66 -0.14 3.10
CA ALA A 164 13.36 0.00 4.52
C ALA A 164 13.05 -1.35 5.21
N TYR A 165 12.45 -2.29 4.50
CA TYR A 165 12.01 -3.56 5.11
C TYR A 165 12.79 -4.76 4.61
N THR A 166 12.95 -4.94 3.29
CA THR A 166 13.65 -6.14 2.79
C THR A 166 15.16 -6.08 3.05
N LEU A 167 15.78 -4.92 2.84
CA LEU A 167 17.17 -4.65 3.24
C LEU A 167 17.27 -4.24 4.71
N GLY A 168 16.18 -3.70 5.27
CA GLY A 168 16.10 -3.24 6.64
C GLY A 168 16.88 -1.96 6.93
N ILE A 169 17.17 -1.13 5.92
CA ILE A 169 17.83 0.15 6.09
C ILE A 169 16.76 1.20 6.40
N GLN A 170 16.54 1.49 7.68
CA GLN A 170 15.52 2.42 8.15
C GLN A 170 16.15 3.69 8.73
N ARG A 171 15.45 4.81 8.55
CA ARG A 171 15.79 6.07 9.19
C ARG A 171 15.21 6.12 10.60
N ASP A 172 15.88 6.81 11.49
CA ASP A 172 15.32 7.20 12.77
C ASP A 172 14.62 8.55 12.60
N GLU A 173 13.33 8.62 12.96
CA GLU A 173 12.55 9.86 12.84
C GLU A 173 13.01 10.95 13.81
N GLU A 174 13.64 10.58 14.94
CA GLU A 174 14.23 11.53 15.89
C GLU A 174 15.60 12.04 15.41
N GLN A 175 16.29 11.27 14.57
CA GLN A 175 17.59 11.62 13.98
C GLN A 175 17.57 11.45 12.46
N PRO A 176 16.86 12.35 11.72
CA PRO A 176 16.54 12.18 10.30
C PRO A 176 17.79 12.17 9.39
N ALA A 177 17.55 11.88 8.12
CA ALA A 177 18.58 11.83 7.06
C ALA A 177 19.67 10.77 7.28
N TYR A 178 19.37 9.68 7.99
CA TYR A 178 20.32 8.61 8.31
C TYR A 178 21.51 9.05 9.17
N LYS A 179 21.34 10.09 9.99
CA LYS A 179 22.30 10.44 11.03
C LYS A 179 22.42 9.34 12.07
N HIS A 180 21.30 8.71 12.40
CA HIS A 180 21.20 7.42 13.10
C HIS A 180 20.51 6.42 12.16
N ILE A 181 21.04 5.21 12.08
CA ILE A 181 20.60 4.17 11.15
C ILE A 181 20.06 3.00 11.95
N ILE A 182 18.85 2.55 11.60
CA ILE A 182 18.29 1.31 12.13
C ILE A 182 18.46 0.24 11.04
N LEU A 183 19.12 -0.89 11.39
CA LEU A 183 19.26 -2.04 10.51
C LEU A 183 18.38 -3.17 11.02
N GLN A 184 17.24 -3.38 10.38
CA GLN A 184 16.25 -4.39 10.78
C GLN A 184 15.59 -5.07 9.56
N PRO A 185 16.29 -5.97 8.85
CA PRO A 185 15.72 -6.65 7.69
C PRO A 185 14.55 -7.56 8.09
N ARG A 186 13.50 -7.52 7.28
CA ARG A 186 12.35 -8.42 7.35
C ARG A 186 12.56 -9.55 6.34
N ILE A 187 12.98 -10.71 6.83
CA ILE A 187 13.27 -11.87 5.99
C ILE A 187 11.96 -12.53 5.56
N GLY A 188 11.76 -12.76 4.26
CA GLY A 188 10.52 -13.37 3.76
C GLY A 188 10.53 -13.63 2.26
N GLY A 189 9.35 -13.97 1.74
CA GLY A 189 9.16 -14.30 0.33
C GLY A 189 9.88 -15.59 -0.08
N THR A 190 10.16 -15.71 -1.36
CA THR A 190 10.90 -16.83 -1.95
C THR A 190 12.40 -16.57 -2.08
N PHE A 191 12.87 -15.43 -1.58
CA PHE A 191 14.28 -15.03 -1.67
C PHE A 191 15.18 -15.90 -0.80
N SER A 192 16.29 -16.34 -1.35
CA SER A 192 17.36 -17.00 -0.60
C SER A 192 18.41 -16.01 -0.06
N PHE A 193 18.47 -14.81 -0.64
CA PHE A 193 19.28 -13.69 -0.18
C PHE A 193 18.76 -12.37 -0.74
N ILE A 194 19.04 -11.28 -0.04
CA ILE A 194 18.90 -9.91 -0.54
C ILE A 194 20.18 -9.16 -0.16
N ARG A 195 20.69 -8.32 -1.05
CA ARG A 195 21.81 -7.42 -0.81
C ARG A 195 21.57 -6.11 -1.52
N GLY A 196 21.95 -5.03 -0.88
CA GLY A 196 21.85 -3.70 -1.47
C GLY A 196 22.51 -2.63 -0.61
N HIS A 197 22.41 -1.41 -1.06
CA HIS A 197 22.96 -0.26 -0.35
C HIS A 197 22.07 0.97 -0.55
N TYR A 198 22.26 1.93 0.32
CA TYR A 198 21.69 3.27 0.24
C TYR A 198 22.81 4.30 0.43
N ASP A 199 22.96 5.24 -0.51
CA ASP A 199 23.94 6.32 -0.43
C ASP A 199 23.31 7.51 0.30
N SER A 200 23.59 7.63 1.59
CA SER A 200 23.10 8.72 2.44
C SER A 200 24.05 9.92 2.45
N ALA A 201 23.60 11.05 3.01
CA ALA A 201 24.46 12.22 3.23
C ALA A 201 25.65 11.93 4.17
N TYR A 202 25.58 10.86 4.96
CA TYR A 202 26.64 10.44 5.89
C TYR A 202 27.51 9.29 5.36
N GLY A 203 27.30 8.88 4.12
CA GLY A 203 28.02 7.81 3.45
C GLY A 203 27.13 6.64 3.05
N ARG A 204 27.76 5.64 2.46
CA ARG A 204 27.10 4.43 1.98
C ARG A 204 26.75 3.52 3.14
N ILE A 205 25.50 3.05 3.15
CA ILE A 205 24.96 2.07 4.08
C ILE A 205 24.74 0.79 3.28
N GLU A 206 25.41 -0.29 3.63
CA GLU A 206 25.25 -1.60 2.99
C GLU A 206 24.51 -2.53 3.95
N SER A 207 23.55 -3.28 3.42
CA SER A 207 22.81 -4.30 4.17
C SER A 207 22.50 -5.49 3.29
N GLY A 208 22.27 -6.62 3.94
CA GLY A 208 21.82 -7.81 3.26
C GLY A 208 21.73 -9.01 4.19
N TRP A 209 21.07 -10.03 3.72
CA TRP A 209 20.91 -11.29 4.42
C TRP A 209 20.97 -12.46 3.44
N GLN A 210 21.23 -13.65 3.97
CA GLN A 210 21.24 -14.90 3.21
C GLN A 210 20.74 -16.04 4.09
N ILE A 211 19.85 -16.86 3.55
CA ILE A 211 19.38 -18.08 4.19
C ILE A 211 20.45 -19.16 4.01
N GLN A 212 21.00 -19.66 5.12
CA GLN A 212 21.88 -20.81 5.09
C GLN A 212 21.04 -22.09 5.19
N LYS A 213 21.14 -22.97 4.19
CA LYS A 213 20.64 -24.35 4.34
C LYS A 213 21.51 -25.03 5.37
N ARG A 214 20.97 -25.41 6.53
CA ARG A 214 21.67 -26.34 7.41
C ARG A 214 21.84 -27.65 6.66
N GLY A 215 23.09 -28.01 6.33
CA GLY A 215 23.40 -29.35 5.88
C GLY A 215 23.09 -30.32 7.02
N TYR A 216 22.37 -31.39 6.71
CA TYR A 216 22.26 -32.56 7.57
C TYR A 216 23.54 -33.34 7.50
#